data_89105669173d19caae11f540e04368f8
#
_entry.id   89105669173d19caae11f540e04368f8
#
_cell.length_a   1.000
_cell.length_b   1.000
_cell.length_c   1.000
_cell.angle_alpha   90.00
_cell.angle_beta   90.00
_cell.angle_gamma   90.00
#
_symmetry.space_group_name_H-M   'P 1'
#
loop_
_entity.id
_entity.type
_entity.pdbx_description
1 polymer ?
#
loop_
_entity_poly.entity_id
_entity_poly.type
_entity_poly.pdbx_seq_one_letter_code
_entity_poly.pdbx_strand_id
1 'polypeptide(L)'
;MQRMPEWQIALRRLDMEPSKYLTLYVGSAALMGLFTGLVLMFIGLFTGFIGIFLSLFLASICSFAALLFPILEVRKSANKIEKEMHMFITRMGILSLGEVGAKSMFAILRQMGDYGELAQEVKRIETLVDKWHTALPEASRIVGQQSPSPLFADFLDRMAFSIEAGQPTDIFMRAEQETIAEEYNTLYYSFILKRYPHY
;
A
#
# COMPACT_ATOMS: atom_id res chain seq x y z
N MET A 1 12.06 -6.90 -11.43
CA MET A 1 10.65 -6.79 -11.86
C MET A 1 10.19 -5.35 -11.80
N GLN A 2 9.44 -4.85 -12.78
CA GLN A 2 9.10 -3.41 -12.81
C GLN A 2 7.81 -3.22 -11.99
N ARG A 3 7.94 -2.61 -10.82
CA ARG A 3 6.82 -2.30 -9.92
C ARG A 3 5.93 -1.22 -10.52
N MET A 4 4.63 -1.33 -10.34
CA MET A 4 3.70 -0.28 -10.77
C MET A 4 3.96 1.02 -10.01
N PRO A 5 3.88 2.19 -10.65
CA PRO A 5 4.02 3.48 -9.97
C PRO A 5 2.90 3.70 -8.93
N GLU A 6 3.21 4.37 -7.82
CA GLU A 6 2.32 4.55 -6.66
C GLU A 6 0.92 5.09 -7.04
N TRP A 7 0.84 6.00 -7.99
CA TRP A 7 -0.43 6.57 -8.44
C TRP A 7 -1.34 5.55 -9.17
N GLN A 8 -0.76 4.58 -9.90
CA GLN A 8 -1.55 3.50 -10.54
C GLN A 8 -2.07 2.51 -9.49
N ILE A 9 -1.26 2.18 -8.48
CA ILE A 9 -1.68 1.36 -7.36
C ILE A 9 -2.83 2.04 -6.61
N ALA A 10 -2.73 3.36 -6.40
CA ALA A 10 -3.75 4.16 -5.76
C ALA A 10 -5.10 4.11 -6.50
N LEU A 11 -5.10 4.36 -7.80
CA LEU A 11 -6.31 4.39 -8.62
C LEU A 11 -6.98 3.01 -8.72
N ARG A 12 -6.17 1.96 -8.81
CA ARG A 12 -6.69 0.60 -8.86
C ARG A 12 -7.33 0.14 -7.55
N ARG A 13 -6.82 0.60 -6.41
CA ARG A 13 -7.46 0.35 -5.10
C ARG A 13 -8.81 1.03 -4.95
N LEU A 14 -8.99 2.20 -5.58
CA LEU A 14 -10.25 2.92 -5.60
C LEU A 14 -11.24 2.37 -6.65
N ASP A 15 -10.84 1.30 -7.39
CA ASP A 15 -11.61 0.70 -8.49
C ASP A 15 -12.05 1.73 -9.55
N MET A 16 -11.17 2.72 -9.79
CA MET A 16 -11.48 3.86 -10.66
C MET A 16 -10.47 3.99 -11.79
N GLU A 17 -10.96 4.23 -12.99
CA GLU A 17 -10.12 4.62 -14.11
C GLU A 17 -9.49 6.00 -13.88
N PRO A 18 -8.24 6.22 -14.32
CA PRO A 18 -7.55 7.51 -14.17
C PRO A 18 -8.35 8.70 -14.70
N SER A 19 -9.04 8.50 -15.84
CA SER A 19 -9.88 9.51 -16.47
C SER A 19 -11.08 9.89 -15.61
N LYS A 20 -11.76 8.92 -15.00
CA LYS A 20 -12.90 9.15 -14.10
C LYS A 20 -12.47 9.84 -12.80
N TYR A 21 -11.31 9.47 -12.26
CA TYR A 21 -10.78 10.16 -11.08
C TYR A 21 -10.48 11.63 -11.37
N LEU A 22 -9.77 11.93 -12.47
CA LEU A 22 -9.46 13.29 -12.88
C LEU A 22 -10.73 14.13 -13.09
N THR A 23 -11.71 13.62 -13.82
CA THR A 23 -12.93 14.39 -14.12
C THR A 23 -13.84 14.54 -12.90
N LEU A 24 -14.01 13.51 -12.10
CA LEU A 24 -14.98 13.53 -10.99
C LEU A 24 -14.40 14.21 -9.74
N TYR A 25 -13.21 13.83 -9.30
CA TYR A 25 -12.64 14.34 -8.03
C TYR A 25 -11.87 15.65 -8.22
N VAL A 26 -10.97 15.71 -9.18
CA VAL A 26 -10.20 16.94 -9.43
C VAL A 26 -11.11 18.04 -10.01
N GLY A 27 -12.02 17.66 -10.91
CA GLY A 27 -13.02 18.58 -11.46
C GLY A 27 -13.97 19.11 -10.38
N SER A 28 -14.49 18.25 -9.50
CA SER A 28 -15.37 18.69 -8.39
C SER A 28 -14.63 19.57 -7.37
N ALA A 29 -13.36 19.26 -7.06
CA ALA A 29 -12.56 20.09 -6.16
C ALA A 29 -12.27 21.47 -6.76
N ALA A 30 -12.00 21.54 -8.07
CA ALA A 30 -11.83 22.81 -8.78
C ALA A 30 -13.12 23.64 -8.77
N LEU A 31 -14.27 23.02 -9.06
CA LEU A 31 -15.58 23.69 -9.02
C LEU A 31 -15.91 24.20 -7.62
N MET A 32 -15.62 23.43 -6.59
CA MET A 32 -15.84 23.83 -5.21
C MET A 32 -14.94 25.01 -4.81
N GLY A 33 -13.68 25.03 -5.27
CA GLY A 33 -12.77 26.17 -5.07
C GLY A 33 -13.27 27.44 -5.78
N LEU A 34 -13.74 27.32 -7.02
CA LEU A 34 -14.34 28.44 -7.77
C LEU A 34 -15.62 28.96 -7.10
N PHE A 35 -16.50 28.05 -6.67
CA PHE A 35 -17.73 28.42 -5.97
C PHE A 35 -17.47 29.18 -4.69
N THR A 36 -16.50 28.72 -3.88
CA THR A 36 -16.09 29.41 -2.64
C THR A 36 -15.53 30.79 -2.94
N GLY A 37 -14.73 30.95 -3.99
CA GLY A 37 -14.22 32.25 -4.41
C GLY A 37 -15.31 33.22 -4.86
N LEU A 38 -16.32 32.71 -5.60
CA LEU A 38 -17.48 33.48 -6.01
C LEU A 38 -18.34 33.96 -4.80
N VAL A 39 -18.52 33.08 -3.82
CA VAL A 39 -19.25 33.44 -2.60
C VAL A 39 -18.52 34.54 -1.82
N LEU A 40 -17.20 34.44 -1.69
CA LEU A 40 -16.39 35.47 -1.03
C LEU A 40 -16.46 36.83 -1.76
N MET A 41 -16.51 36.79 -3.11
CA MET A 41 -16.69 37.98 -3.92
C MET A 41 -18.09 38.63 -3.70
N PHE A 42 -19.14 37.81 -3.61
CA PHE A 42 -20.51 38.27 -3.41
C PHE A 42 -20.74 38.89 -2.03
N ILE A 43 -20.03 38.40 -1.00
CA ILE A 43 -20.10 38.98 0.38
C ILE A 43 -19.40 40.33 0.46
N GLY A 44 -18.77 40.82 -0.64
CA GLY A 44 -18.13 42.14 -0.69
C GLY A 44 -16.79 42.22 0.04
N LEU A 45 -16.25 41.07 0.52
CA LEU A 45 -14.93 41.06 1.18
C LEU A 45 -13.79 41.38 0.21
N PHE A 46 -13.97 41.04 -1.08
CA PHE A 46 -12.97 41.28 -2.12
C PHE A 46 -13.66 41.68 -3.42
N THR A 47 -13.51 42.94 -3.80
CA THR A 47 -14.07 43.47 -5.06
C THR A 47 -13.03 43.55 -6.16
N GLY A 48 -13.44 43.33 -7.42
CA GLY A 48 -12.61 43.50 -8.60
C GLY A 48 -11.60 42.39 -8.87
N PHE A 49 -10.46 42.71 -9.45
CA PHE A 49 -9.43 41.80 -9.90
C PHE A 49 -8.88 40.89 -8.80
N ILE A 50 -8.79 41.39 -7.55
CA ILE A 50 -8.27 40.63 -6.41
C ILE A 50 -9.15 39.41 -6.10
N GLY A 51 -10.49 39.55 -6.18
CA GLY A 51 -11.42 38.44 -5.95
C GLY A 51 -11.26 37.32 -6.99
N ILE A 52 -11.03 37.68 -8.26
CA ILE A 52 -10.80 36.72 -9.34
C ILE A 52 -9.49 35.95 -9.12
N PHE A 53 -8.40 36.65 -8.81
CA PHE A 53 -7.11 36.00 -8.52
C PHE A 53 -7.20 35.06 -7.30
N LEU A 54 -7.89 35.48 -6.25
CA LEU A 54 -8.07 34.68 -5.05
C LEU A 54 -8.89 33.41 -5.32
N SER A 55 -9.96 33.51 -6.14
CA SER A 55 -10.78 32.35 -6.50
C SER A 55 -10.00 31.32 -7.34
N LEU A 56 -9.21 31.77 -8.30
CA LEU A 56 -8.34 30.91 -9.12
C LEU A 56 -7.25 30.24 -8.28
N PHE A 57 -6.65 30.99 -7.35
CA PHE A 57 -5.65 30.46 -6.43
C PHE A 57 -6.23 29.37 -5.52
N LEU A 58 -7.42 29.61 -4.96
CA LEU A 58 -8.11 28.64 -4.11
C LEU A 58 -8.51 27.36 -4.90
N ALA A 59 -9.00 27.53 -6.13
CA ALA A 59 -9.32 26.41 -7.00
C ALA A 59 -8.07 25.56 -7.32
N SER A 60 -6.93 26.22 -7.55
CA SER A 60 -5.64 25.54 -7.79
C SER A 60 -5.20 24.72 -6.58
N ILE A 61 -5.29 25.26 -5.37
CA ILE A 61 -4.94 24.54 -4.14
C ILE A 61 -5.85 23.34 -3.92
N CYS A 62 -7.17 23.48 -4.09
CA CYS A 62 -8.12 22.38 -3.93
C CYS A 62 -7.88 21.25 -4.95
N SER A 63 -7.59 21.61 -6.21
CA SER A 63 -7.26 20.62 -7.25
C SER A 63 -5.96 19.89 -6.95
N PHE A 64 -4.93 20.60 -6.47
CA PHE A 64 -3.65 19.99 -6.09
C PHE A 64 -3.80 19.06 -4.87
N ALA A 65 -4.57 19.45 -3.87
CA ALA A 65 -4.87 18.61 -2.72
C ALA A 65 -5.62 17.32 -3.13
N ALA A 66 -6.57 17.42 -4.06
CA ALA A 66 -7.30 16.27 -4.59
C ALA A 66 -6.38 15.29 -5.33
N LEU A 67 -5.35 15.77 -6.05
CA LEU A 67 -4.35 14.93 -6.71
C LEU A 67 -3.45 14.18 -5.73
N LEU A 68 -3.16 14.77 -4.56
CA LEU A 68 -2.31 14.16 -3.55
C LEU A 68 -3.04 13.11 -2.70
N PHE A 69 -4.36 13.20 -2.58
CA PHE A 69 -5.17 12.34 -1.72
C PHE A 69 -4.95 10.84 -1.94
N PRO A 70 -5.01 10.29 -3.18
CA PRO A 70 -4.83 8.86 -3.41
C PRO A 70 -3.42 8.37 -3.05
N ILE A 71 -2.39 9.21 -3.23
CA ILE A 71 -1.00 8.87 -2.89
C ILE A 71 -0.85 8.74 -1.36
N LEU A 72 -1.48 9.65 -0.61
CA LEU A 72 -1.45 9.59 0.86
C LEU A 72 -2.16 8.35 1.40
N GLU A 73 -3.26 7.93 0.78
CA GLU A 73 -4.00 6.73 1.17
C GLU A 73 -3.18 5.46 0.92
N VAL A 74 -2.48 5.38 -0.23
CA VAL A 74 -1.55 4.26 -0.52
C VAL A 74 -0.45 4.18 0.51
N ARG A 75 0.16 5.30 0.88
CA ARG A 75 1.22 5.34 1.90
C ARG A 75 0.74 4.91 3.29
N LYS A 76 -0.47 5.32 3.67
CA LYS A 76 -1.09 4.85 4.93
C LYS A 76 -1.28 3.34 4.92
N SER A 77 -1.78 2.81 3.82
CA SER A 77 -1.98 1.38 3.62
C SER A 77 -0.66 0.62 3.64
N ALA A 78 0.38 1.12 2.96
CA ALA A 78 1.72 0.56 3.00
C ALA A 78 2.23 0.44 4.45
N ASN A 79 2.18 1.54 5.20
CA ASN A 79 2.62 1.57 6.60
C ASN A 79 1.85 0.60 7.51
N LYS A 80 0.55 0.36 7.25
CA LYS A 80 -0.24 -0.62 8.00
C LYS A 80 0.23 -2.04 7.69
N ILE A 81 0.40 -2.37 6.40
CA ILE A 81 0.92 -3.68 5.98
C ILE A 81 2.30 -3.94 6.59
N GLU A 82 3.21 -2.96 6.53
CA GLU A 82 4.57 -3.10 7.07
C GLU A 82 4.61 -3.35 8.57
N LYS A 83 3.73 -2.70 9.33
CA LYS A 83 3.61 -2.96 10.78
C LYS A 83 3.15 -4.39 11.10
N GLU A 84 2.32 -4.98 10.25
CA GLU A 84 1.79 -6.33 10.42
C GLU A 84 2.75 -7.41 9.88
N MET A 85 3.69 -7.03 9.01
CA MET A 85 4.64 -7.95 8.34
C MET A 85 5.46 -8.78 9.33
N HIS A 86 5.96 -8.17 10.40
CA HIS A 86 6.75 -8.91 11.40
C HIS A 86 5.96 -10.08 12.01
N MET A 87 4.73 -9.83 12.44
CA MET A 87 3.87 -10.87 13.00
C MET A 87 3.48 -11.91 11.94
N PHE A 88 3.21 -11.45 10.72
CA PHE A 88 2.86 -12.32 9.59
C PHE A 88 4.00 -13.30 9.28
N ILE A 89 5.23 -12.84 9.11
CA ILE A 89 6.39 -13.67 8.79
C ILE A 89 6.74 -14.60 9.95
N THR A 90 6.62 -14.13 11.19
CA THR A 90 6.83 -14.99 12.36
C THR A 90 5.85 -16.18 12.36
N ARG A 91 4.56 -15.93 12.10
CA ARG A 91 3.55 -17.00 12.03
C ARG A 91 3.74 -17.91 10.81
N MET A 92 4.10 -17.36 9.65
CA MET A 92 4.48 -18.14 8.47
C MET A 92 5.63 -19.09 8.79
N GLY A 93 6.66 -18.59 9.48
CA GLY A 93 7.80 -19.39 9.91
C GLY A 93 7.42 -20.53 10.85
N ILE A 94 6.51 -20.30 11.81
CA ILE A 94 6.00 -21.36 12.69
C ILE A 94 5.25 -22.42 11.87
N LEU A 95 4.39 -22.00 10.96
CA LEU A 95 3.64 -22.93 10.09
C LEU A 95 4.54 -23.74 9.18
N SER A 96 5.66 -23.17 8.69
CA SER A 96 6.61 -23.87 7.84
C SER A 96 7.31 -25.03 8.54
N LEU A 97 7.47 -24.98 9.86
CA LEU A 97 8.03 -26.09 10.65
C LEU A 97 7.13 -27.34 10.69
N GLY A 98 5.84 -27.16 10.43
CA GLY A 98 4.86 -28.27 10.37
C GLY A 98 4.80 -28.99 9.01
N GLU A 99 5.78 -28.82 8.13
CA GLU A 99 5.80 -29.39 6.78
C GLU A 99 4.56 -29.01 5.94
N VAL A 100 3.93 -27.88 6.27
CA VAL A 100 2.76 -27.37 5.58
C VAL A 100 3.20 -26.68 4.29
N GLY A 101 2.67 -27.10 3.16
CA GLY A 101 2.98 -26.46 1.88
C GLY A 101 2.55 -24.98 1.85
N ALA A 102 3.29 -24.15 1.11
CA ALA A 102 3.09 -22.69 1.06
C ALA A 102 1.64 -22.28 0.78
N LYS A 103 0.92 -22.98 -0.09
CA LYS A 103 -0.50 -22.73 -0.37
C LYS A 103 -1.37 -22.88 0.89
N SER A 104 -1.18 -23.96 1.64
CA SER A 104 -1.94 -24.23 2.85
C SER A 104 -1.62 -23.25 3.98
N MET A 105 -0.38 -22.71 4.02
CA MET A 105 0.02 -21.69 4.98
C MET A 105 -0.79 -20.41 4.81
N PHE A 106 -1.02 -19.95 3.58
CA PHE A 106 -1.88 -18.78 3.32
C PHE A 106 -3.32 -19.03 3.76
N ALA A 107 -3.87 -20.21 3.49
CA ALA A 107 -5.23 -20.57 3.90
C ALA A 107 -5.40 -20.58 5.43
N ILE A 108 -4.40 -21.10 6.17
CA ILE A 108 -4.40 -21.10 7.63
C ILE A 108 -4.28 -19.69 8.17
N LEU A 109 -3.37 -18.87 7.65
CA LEU A 109 -3.19 -17.49 8.06
C LEU A 109 -4.45 -16.66 7.90
N ARG A 110 -5.19 -16.85 6.81
CA ARG A 110 -6.48 -16.19 6.62
C ARG A 110 -7.48 -16.52 7.73
N GLN A 111 -7.51 -17.77 8.17
CA GLN A 111 -8.41 -18.21 9.25
C GLN A 111 -8.04 -17.64 10.62
N MET A 112 -6.75 -17.34 10.83
CA MET A 112 -6.25 -16.73 12.07
C MET A 112 -6.59 -15.23 12.21
N GLY A 113 -7.06 -14.58 11.18
CA GLY A 113 -8.06 -13.51 11.16
C GLY A 113 -7.63 -12.08 11.46
N ASP A 114 -6.44 -11.76 11.98
CA ASP A 114 -6.19 -10.43 12.58
C ASP A 114 -5.02 -9.67 11.93
N TYR A 115 -4.99 -9.61 10.60
CA TYR A 115 -3.92 -8.93 9.85
C TYR A 115 -4.39 -7.68 9.07
N GLY A 116 -5.50 -7.07 9.46
CA GLY A 116 -5.97 -5.81 8.88
C GLY A 116 -5.91 -5.74 7.35
N GLU A 117 -5.10 -4.83 6.81
CA GLU A 117 -4.94 -4.67 5.36
C GLU A 117 -4.09 -5.79 4.72
N LEU A 118 -3.15 -6.39 5.46
CA LEU A 118 -2.37 -7.53 4.98
C LEU A 118 -3.26 -8.75 4.71
N ALA A 119 -4.31 -8.97 5.52
CA ALA A 119 -5.28 -10.03 5.28
C ALA A 119 -6.00 -9.90 3.93
N GLN A 120 -6.22 -8.67 3.46
CA GLN A 120 -6.82 -8.43 2.14
C GLN A 120 -5.87 -8.85 1.02
N GLU A 121 -4.57 -8.58 1.14
CA GLU A 121 -3.57 -8.99 0.16
C GLU A 121 -3.43 -10.53 0.13
N VAL A 122 -3.41 -11.18 1.29
CA VAL A 122 -3.43 -12.66 1.41
C VAL A 122 -4.68 -13.25 0.74
N LYS A 123 -5.86 -12.68 1.00
CA LYS A 123 -7.11 -13.11 0.37
C LYS A 123 -7.09 -12.95 -1.16
N ARG A 124 -6.40 -11.93 -1.68
CA ARG A 124 -6.22 -11.76 -3.13
C ARG A 124 -5.38 -12.87 -3.72
N ILE A 125 -4.27 -13.27 -3.06
CA ILE A 125 -3.44 -14.40 -3.48
C ILE A 125 -4.28 -15.68 -3.54
N GLU A 126 -5.02 -16.00 -2.46
CA GLU A 126 -5.90 -17.16 -2.44
C GLU A 126 -6.95 -17.13 -3.55
N THR A 127 -7.57 -15.96 -3.78
CA THR A 127 -8.57 -15.83 -4.84
C THR A 127 -8.00 -16.15 -6.21
N LEU A 128 -6.78 -15.70 -6.50
CA LEU A 128 -6.09 -16.02 -7.75
C LEU A 128 -5.77 -17.53 -7.85
N VAL A 129 -5.32 -18.12 -6.76
CA VAL A 129 -4.96 -19.57 -6.76
C VAL A 129 -6.20 -20.45 -6.81
N ASP A 130 -7.23 -20.18 -6.02
CA ASP A 130 -8.37 -21.07 -5.88
C ASP A 130 -9.45 -20.86 -6.94
N LYS A 131 -9.74 -19.60 -7.32
CA LYS A 131 -10.78 -19.30 -8.31
C LYS A 131 -10.26 -19.23 -9.73
N TRP A 132 -9.05 -18.70 -9.92
CA TRP A 132 -8.46 -18.51 -11.26
C TRP A 132 -7.44 -19.59 -11.61
N HIS A 133 -7.19 -20.54 -10.70
CA HIS A 133 -6.24 -21.64 -10.87
C HIS A 133 -4.83 -21.18 -11.28
N THR A 134 -4.47 -19.96 -10.87
CA THR A 134 -3.14 -19.41 -11.11
C THR A 134 -2.13 -20.10 -10.19
N ALA A 135 -0.94 -20.41 -10.70
CA ALA A 135 0.12 -20.97 -9.87
C ALA A 135 0.50 -20.00 -8.73
N LEU A 136 0.77 -20.52 -7.54
CA LEU A 136 1.07 -19.69 -6.36
C LEU A 136 2.22 -18.70 -6.58
N PRO A 137 3.35 -19.04 -7.24
CA PRO A 137 4.40 -18.07 -7.54
C PRO A 137 3.91 -16.90 -8.40
N GLU A 138 3.13 -17.20 -9.43
CA GLU A 138 2.57 -16.18 -10.32
C GLU A 138 1.54 -15.30 -9.61
N ALA A 139 0.63 -15.90 -8.82
CA ALA A 139 -0.33 -15.17 -8.00
C ALA A 139 0.37 -14.22 -7.02
N SER A 140 1.46 -14.68 -6.38
CA SER A 140 2.27 -13.87 -5.46
C SER A 140 2.91 -12.68 -6.17
N ARG A 141 3.47 -12.86 -7.37
CA ARG A 141 4.03 -11.77 -8.18
C ARG A 141 2.97 -10.76 -8.61
N ILE A 142 1.79 -11.23 -9.05
CA ILE A 142 0.69 -10.35 -9.45
C ILE A 142 0.26 -9.47 -8.27
N VAL A 143 0.07 -10.05 -7.09
CA VAL A 143 -0.32 -9.29 -5.89
C VAL A 143 0.82 -8.39 -5.42
N GLY A 144 2.08 -8.86 -5.43
CA GLY A 144 3.25 -8.07 -5.07
C GLY A 144 3.40 -6.81 -5.93
N GLN A 145 3.23 -6.91 -7.26
CA GLN A 145 3.30 -5.75 -8.17
C GLN A 145 2.23 -4.69 -7.88
N GLN A 146 1.10 -5.10 -7.32
CA GLN A 146 -0.06 -4.26 -7.02
C GLN A 146 -0.11 -3.84 -5.55
N SER A 147 0.76 -4.40 -4.71
CA SER A 147 0.80 -4.07 -3.28
C SER A 147 1.31 -2.64 -3.05
N PRO A 148 0.69 -1.89 -2.13
CA PRO A 148 1.19 -0.59 -1.72
C PRO A 148 2.52 -0.69 -0.95
N SER A 149 2.74 -1.77 -0.20
CA SER A 149 3.97 -1.97 0.57
C SER A 149 5.09 -2.53 -0.29
N PRO A 150 6.23 -1.82 -0.41
CA PRO A 150 7.43 -2.35 -1.05
C PRO A 150 7.95 -3.61 -0.35
N LEU A 151 7.99 -3.60 0.97
CA LEU A 151 8.50 -4.70 1.78
C LEU A 151 7.71 -5.99 1.52
N PHE A 152 6.37 -5.90 1.49
CA PHE A 152 5.52 -7.05 1.18
C PHE A 152 5.66 -7.52 -0.27
N ALA A 153 5.80 -6.59 -1.22
CA ALA A 153 6.03 -6.91 -2.63
C ALA A 153 7.33 -7.70 -2.83
N ASP A 154 8.42 -7.25 -2.20
CA ASP A 154 9.73 -7.89 -2.27
C ASP A 154 9.72 -9.26 -1.59
N PHE A 155 9.03 -9.40 -0.46
CA PHE A 155 8.81 -10.70 0.19
C PHE A 155 8.09 -11.69 -0.74
N LEU A 156 7.00 -11.26 -1.38
CA LEU A 156 6.24 -12.10 -2.29
C LEU A 156 7.04 -12.52 -3.54
N ASP A 157 7.90 -11.65 -4.06
CA ASP A 157 8.76 -11.96 -5.20
C ASP A 157 9.85 -12.98 -4.82
N ARG A 158 10.50 -12.81 -3.66
CA ARG A 158 11.47 -13.80 -3.14
C ARG A 158 10.82 -15.14 -2.83
N MET A 159 9.60 -15.13 -2.26
CA MET A 159 8.85 -16.35 -1.99
C MET A 159 8.48 -17.07 -3.30
N ALA A 160 8.03 -16.34 -4.32
CA ALA A 160 7.72 -16.91 -5.63
C ALA A 160 8.97 -17.57 -6.25
N PHE A 161 10.11 -16.89 -6.19
CA PHE A 161 11.38 -17.43 -6.66
C PHE A 161 11.81 -18.69 -5.90
N SER A 162 11.67 -18.69 -4.57
CA SER A 162 11.99 -19.85 -3.71
C SER A 162 11.14 -21.07 -4.07
N ILE A 163 9.84 -20.88 -4.30
CA ILE A 163 8.92 -21.96 -4.69
C ILE A 163 9.29 -22.52 -6.08
N GLU A 164 9.58 -21.66 -7.05
CA GLU A 164 10.00 -22.07 -8.40
C GLU A 164 11.35 -22.80 -8.41
N ALA A 165 12.26 -22.39 -7.53
CA ALA A 165 13.55 -23.06 -7.33
C ALA A 165 13.43 -24.40 -6.58
N GLY A 166 12.23 -24.76 -6.10
CA GLY A 166 12.02 -25.98 -5.31
C GLY A 166 12.66 -25.93 -3.91
N GLN A 167 12.95 -24.75 -3.40
CA GLN A 167 13.53 -24.58 -2.08
C GLN A 167 12.51 -24.95 -0.99
N PRO A 168 12.91 -25.72 0.04
CA PRO A 168 12.03 -25.99 1.18
C PRO A 168 11.54 -24.70 1.84
N THR A 169 10.23 -24.64 2.12
CA THR A 169 9.58 -23.41 2.62
C THR A 169 10.09 -23.00 4.01
N ASP A 170 10.50 -23.97 4.83
CA ASP A 170 11.06 -23.71 6.16
C ASP A 170 12.43 -23.00 6.09
N ILE A 171 13.28 -23.39 5.15
CA ILE A 171 14.59 -22.75 4.92
C ILE A 171 14.39 -21.29 4.46
N PHE A 172 13.47 -21.08 3.50
CA PHE A 172 13.13 -19.75 3.03
C PHE A 172 12.59 -18.87 4.16
N MET A 173 11.64 -19.40 4.94
CA MET A 173 11.02 -18.62 6.03
C MET A 173 11.98 -18.28 7.16
N ARG A 174 12.96 -19.13 7.46
CA ARG A 174 14.02 -18.80 8.43
C ARG A 174 14.88 -17.62 7.96
N ALA A 175 15.30 -17.64 6.71
CA ALA A 175 16.08 -16.54 6.14
C ALA A 175 15.29 -15.22 6.15
N GLU A 176 13.98 -15.26 5.84
CA GLU A 176 13.12 -14.08 5.89
C GLU A 176 12.90 -13.56 7.32
N GLN A 177 12.81 -14.44 8.31
CA GLN A 177 12.72 -14.04 9.71
C GLN A 177 13.99 -13.31 10.19
N GLU A 178 15.16 -13.77 9.80
CA GLU A 178 16.44 -13.10 10.10
C GLU A 178 16.50 -11.72 9.44
N THR A 179 16.16 -11.64 8.15
CA THR A 179 16.16 -10.37 7.39
C THR A 179 15.26 -9.33 8.04
N ILE A 180 14.03 -9.71 8.41
CA ILE A 180 13.08 -8.78 9.05
C ILE A 180 13.50 -8.40 10.47
N ALA A 181 14.09 -9.33 11.22
CA ALA A 181 14.61 -9.01 12.55
C ALA A 181 15.76 -7.99 12.47
N GLU A 182 16.65 -8.11 11.49
CA GLU A 182 17.73 -7.15 11.25
C GLU A 182 17.19 -5.78 10.81
N GLU A 183 16.22 -5.75 9.90
CA GLU A 183 15.60 -4.51 9.43
C GLU A 183 14.86 -3.79 10.57
N TYR A 184 14.12 -4.53 11.40
CA TYR A 184 13.44 -3.99 12.57
C TYR A 184 14.44 -3.44 13.60
N ASN A 185 15.54 -4.15 13.87
CA ASN A 185 16.60 -3.69 14.76
C ASN A 185 17.24 -2.40 14.21
N THR A 186 17.52 -2.33 12.92
CA THR A 186 18.11 -1.15 12.29
C THR A 186 17.20 0.07 12.40
N LEU A 187 15.90 -0.10 12.14
CA LEU A 187 14.89 0.96 12.30
C LEU A 187 14.77 1.40 13.77
N TYR A 188 14.77 0.45 14.71
CA TYR A 188 14.68 0.72 16.14
C TYR A 188 15.92 1.50 16.63
N TYR A 189 17.13 1.08 16.26
CA TYR A 189 18.35 1.80 16.59
C TYR A 189 18.42 3.20 15.97
N SER A 190 18.01 3.34 14.72
CA SER A 190 17.95 4.65 14.05
C SER A 190 16.97 5.61 14.74
N PHE A 191 15.84 5.09 15.23
CA PHE A 191 14.86 5.86 15.98
C PHE A 191 15.37 6.30 17.34
N ILE A 192 16.08 5.42 18.09
CA ILE A 192 16.70 5.75 19.38
C ILE A 192 17.80 6.78 19.20
N LEU A 193 18.70 6.59 18.24
CA LEU A 193 19.81 7.53 17.98
C LEU A 193 19.30 8.92 17.56
N LYS A 194 18.17 8.98 16.81
CA LYS A 194 17.55 10.24 16.43
C LYS A 194 16.88 10.95 17.60
N ARG A 195 16.39 10.20 18.59
CA ARG A 195 15.67 10.75 19.76
C ARG A 195 16.62 11.10 20.93
N TYR A 196 17.78 10.46 21.00
CA TYR A 196 18.78 10.65 22.05
C TYR A 196 20.19 10.84 21.42
N PRO A 197 20.47 12.03 20.82
CA PRO A 197 21.73 12.28 20.13
C PRO A 197 22.95 12.48 21.06
N HIS A 198 22.79 12.33 22.38
CA HIS A 198 23.82 12.62 23.38
C HIS A 198 24.01 11.48 24.40
N TYR A 199 24.31 10.26 23.91
CA TYR A 199 24.96 9.25 24.72
C TYR A 199 26.07 8.59 23.92
#